data_fd063aa138192ea858f5c18b6af546c1
#
_entry.id   fd063aa138192ea858f5c18b6af546c1
#
_cell.length_a   1.000
_cell.length_b   1.000
_cell.length_c   1.000
_cell.angle_alpha   90.00
_cell.angle_beta   90.00
_cell.angle_gamma   90.00
#
_symmetry.space_group_name_H-M   'P 1'
#
loop_
_entity.id
_entity.type
_entity.pdbx_description
1 polymer ?
#
loop_
_entity_poly.entity_id
_entity_poly.type
_entity_poly.pdbx_seq_one_letter_code
_entity_poly.pdbx_strand_id
1 'polypeptide(L)'
;MRQQLLDAIYGGLPFRPVLRDLGLTANRVWGLTKTDQEWSEKLDTALTAARRNDLKHGSNAAYVHGCVCHECREHQRTRMARNR
;
A
#
# COMPACT_ATOMS: atom_id res chain seq x y z
N MET A 1 -3.87 -16.69 -1.73
CA MET A 1 -3.16 -15.58 -2.37
C MET A 1 -3.30 -14.28 -1.57
N ARG A 2 -4.52 -13.82 -1.29
CA ARG A 2 -4.72 -12.59 -0.50
C ARG A 2 -4.14 -12.69 0.91
N GLN A 3 -4.35 -13.82 1.58
CA GLN A 3 -3.83 -14.03 2.93
C GLN A 3 -2.31 -14.05 2.95
N GLN A 4 -1.67 -14.62 1.93
CA GLN A 4 -0.21 -14.60 1.82
C GLN A 4 0.33 -13.19 1.73
N LEU A 5 -0.34 -12.31 0.98
CA LEU A 5 0.03 -10.92 0.87
C LEU A 5 -0.10 -10.20 2.22
N LEU A 6 -1.23 -10.39 2.91
CA LEU A 6 -1.44 -9.78 4.23
C LEU A 6 -0.41 -10.26 5.24
N ASP A 7 -0.13 -11.57 5.28
CA ASP A 7 0.87 -12.13 6.19
C ASP A 7 2.25 -11.54 5.94
N ALA A 8 2.63 -11.38 4.68
CA ALA A 8 3.92 -10.79 4.31
C ALA A 8 3.99 -9.32 4.75
N ILE A 9 2.92 -8.55 4.58
CA ILE A 9 2.85 -7.16 5.00
C ILE A 9 2.99 -7.06 6.53
N TYR A 10 2.24 -7.86 7.28
CA TYR A 10 2.34 -7.89 8.74
C TYR A 10 3.72 -8.32 9.22
N GLY A 11 4.42 -9.15 8.44
CA GLY A 11 5.79 -9.55 8.73
C GLY A 11 6.84 -8.48 8.46
N GLY A 12 6.43 -7.31 7.97
CA GLY A 12 7.34 -6.19 7.69
C GLY A 12 8.03 -6.26 6.35
N LEU A 13 7.61 -7.14 5.44
CA LEU A 13 8.22 -7.26 4.12
C LEU A 13 7.78 -6.12 3.21
N PRO A 14 8.67 -5.67 2.29
CA PRO A 14 8.34 -4.61 1.35
C PRO A 14 7.19 -5.00 0.42
N PHE A 15 6.27 -4.07 0.18
CA PHE A 15 5.05 -4.34 -0.58
C PHE A 15 5.33 -4.77 -2.02
N ARG A 16 6.13 -4.00 -2.76
CA ARG A 16 6.37 -4.25 -4.18
C ARG A 16 7.13 -5.56 -4.45
N PRO A 17 8.24 -5.85 -3.74
CA PRO A 17 8.91 -7.14 -3.91
C PRO A 17 8.03 -8.34 -3.58
N VAL A 18 7.16 -8.22 -2.56
CA VAL A 18 6.22 -9.29 -2.21
C VAL A 18 5.24 -9.55 -3.35
N LEU A 19 4.71 -8.50 -3.98
CA LEU A 19 3.83 -8.67 -5.14
C LEU A 19 4.52 -9.45 -6.24
N ARG A 20 5.77 -9.14 -6.53
CA ARG A 20 6.55 -9.85 -7.55
C ARG A 20 6.71 -11.32 -7.19
N ASP A 21 7.05 -11.61 -5.93
CA ASP A 21 7.26 -12.99 -5.47
C ASP A 21 5.98 -13.82 -5.54
N LEU A 22 4.82 -13.20 -5.34
CA LEU A 22 3.53 -13.87 -5.41
C LEU A 22 2.93 -13.88 -6.82
N GLY A 23 3.61 -13.29 -7.80
CA GLY A 23 3.11 -13.19 -9.16
C GLY A 23 1.93 -12.25 -9.33
N LEU A 24 1.82 -11.24 -8.45
CA LEU A 24 0.74 -10.26 -8.47
C LEU A 24 1.20 -8.96 -9.11
N THR A 25 0.26 -8.23 -9.72
CA THR A 25 0.49 -6.87 -10.18
C THR A 25 -0.17 -5.87 -9.24
N ALA A 26 0.42 -4.67 -9.14
CA ALA A 26 -0.16 -3.61 -8.33
C ALA A 26 -1.57 -3.25 -8.81
N ASN A 27 -1.78 -3.21 -10.12
CA ASN A 27 -3.10 -2.91 -10.70
C ASN A 27 -4.16 -3.92 -10.26
N ARG A 28 -3.81 -5.19 -10.19
CA ARG A 28 -4.72 -6.24 -9.74
C ARG A 28 -5.09 -6.07 -8.27
N VAL A 29 -4.09 -5.80 -7.44
CA VAL A 29 -4.32 -5.60 -5.99
C VAL A 29 -5.21 -4.39 -5.75
N TRP A 30 -4.88 -3.26 -6.35
CA TRP A 30 -5.67 -2.03 -6.17
C TRP A 30 -7.03 -2.10 -6.85
N GLY A 31 -7.15 -2.86 -7.95
CA GLY A 31 -8.43 -3.10 -8.60
C GLY A 31 -9.42 -3.82 -7.70
N LEU A 32 -8.95 -4.78 -6.91
CA LEU A 32 -9.79 -5.50 -5.94
C LEU A 32 -10.33 -4.59 -4.85
N THR A 33 -9.60 -3.55 -4.46
CA THR A 33 -10.09 -2.61 -3.43
C THR A 33 -11.32 -1.82 -3.87
N LYS A 34 -11.54 -1.70 -5.18
CA LYS A 34 -12.69 -1.00 -5.74
C LYS A 34 -13.96 -1.86 -5.73
N THR A 35 -13.81 -3.18 -5.78
CA THR A 35 -14.93 -4.12 -5.89
C THR A 35 -15.18 -4.91 -4.61
N ASP A 36 -14.20 -4.99 -3.72
CA ASP A 36 -14.27 -5.76 -2.48
C ASP A 36 -13.85 -4.86 -1.32
N GLN A 37 -14.82 -4.30 -0.63
CA GLN A 37 -14.55 -3.39 0.49
C GLN A 37 -13.90 -4.08 1.67
N GLU A 38 -14.25 -5.32 1.95
CA GLU A 38 -13.61 -6.09 3.03
C GLU A 38 -12.12 -6.25 2.76
N TRP A 39 -11.75 -6.57 1.52
CA TRP A 39 -10.35 -6.65 1.12
C TRP A 39 -9.64 -5.30 1.29
N SER A 40 -10.30 -4.22 0.87
CA SER A 40 -9.76 -2.87 0.99
C SER A 40 -9.45 -2.51 2.45
N GLU A 41 -10.37 -2.80 3.36
CA GLU A 41 -10.19 -2.53 4.79
C GLU A 41 -9.05 -3.37 5.38
N LYS A 42 -8.99 -4.65 5.06
CA LYS A 42 -7.92 -5.54 5.52
C LYS A 42 -6.55 -5.10 5.03
N LEU A 43 -6.48 -4.72 3.76
CA LEU A 43 -5.22 -4.26 3.16
C LEU A 43 -4.74 -2.95 3.81
N ASP A 44 -5.63 -1.97 3.97
CA ASP A 44 -5.28 -0.70 4.60
C ASP A 44 -4.86 -0.89 6.06
N THR A 45 -5.53 -1.76 6.80
CA THR A 45 -5.15 -2.08 8.18
C THR A 45 -3.75 -2.69 8.24
N ALA A 46 -3.44 -3.63 7.36
CA ALA A 46 -2.12 -4.27 7.31
C ALA A 46 -1.03 -3.27 6.96
N LEU A 47 -1.26 -2.44 5.95
CA LEU A 47 -0.28 -1.44 5.52
C LEU A 47 -0.03 -0.40 6.61
N THR A 48 -1.07 0.02 7.32
CA THR A 48 -0.94 0.98 8.43
C THR A 48 -0.16 0.37 9.59
N ALA A 49 -0.45 -0.88 9.95
CA ALA A 49 0.21 -1.57 11.05
C ALA A 49 1.71 -1.82 10.76
N ALA A 50 2.06 -2.07 9.51
CA ALA A 50 3.42 -2.43 9.10
C ALA A 50 4.26 -1.25 8.64
N ARG A 51 3.70 -0.03 8.55
CA ARG A 51 4.43 1.14 8.05
C ARG A 51 5.55 1.55 9.01
N ARG A 52 6.59 2.14 8.44
CA ARG A 52 7.73 2.61 9.22
C ARG A 52 7.36 3.83 10.04
N ASN A 53 7.76 3.84 11.31
CA ASN A 53 7.47 4.95 12.23
C ASN A 53 8.44 6.12 12.07
N ASP A 54 9.59 5.90 11.43
CA ASP A 54 10.61 6.93 11.21
C ASP A 54 10.36 7.79 9.98
N LEU A 55 9.30 7.51 9.23
CA LEU A 55 8.91 8.29 8.06
C LEU A 55 7.69 9.16 8.38
N LYS A 56 7.71 10.36 7.84
CA LYS A 56 6.54 11.24 7.93
C LYS A 56 5.53 10.82 6.85
N HIS A 57 4.52 10.05 7.27
CA HIS A 57 3.49 9.58 6.35
C HIS A 57 2.62 10.73 5.86
N GLY A 58 2.08 10.58 4.64
CA GLY A 58 1.39 11.67 3.98
C GLY A 58 2.33 12.68 3.34
N SER A 59 3.60 12.33 3.16
CA SER A 59 4.59 13.18 2.51
C SER A 59 5.23 12.48 1.32
N ASN A 60 5.84 13.25 0.42
CA ASN A 60 6.56 12.70 -0.71
C ASN A 60 7.76 11.86 -0.29
N ALA A 61 8.41 12.22 0.81
CA ALA A 61 9.56 11.47 1.31
C ALA A 61 9.20 10.03 1.64
N ALA A 62 8.10 9.80 2.36
CA ALA A 62 7.64 8.45 2.68
C ALA A 62 7.28 7.68 1.42
N TYR A 63 6.62 8.31 0.45
CA TYR A 63 6.25 7.68 -0.81
C TYR A 63 7.49 7.24 -1.60
N VAL A 64 8.51 8.08 -1.66
CA VAL A 64 9.78 7.76 -2.35
C VAL A 64 10.47 6.55 -1.70
N HIS A 65 10.34 6.39 -0.39
CA HIS A 65 10.88 5.22 0.31
C HIS A 65 10.02 3.96 0.14
N GLY A 66 8.98 4.03 -0.68
CA GLY A 66 8.15 2.88 -1.02
C GLY A 66 6.96 2.65 -0.11
N CYS A 67 6.63 3.61 0.75
CA CYS A 67 5.45 3.49 1.60
C CYS A 67 4.18 3.64 0.78
N VAL A 68 3.27 2.67 0.91
CA VAL A 68 2.00 2.65 0.18
C VAL A 68 0.80 2.61 1.14
N CYS A 69 0.97 3.11 2.37
CA CYS A 69 -0.14 3.22 3.30
C CYS A 69 -1.17 4.24 2.79
N HIS A 70 -2.36 4.23 3.40
CA HIS A 70 -3.46 5.10 2.95
C HIS A 70 -3.05 6.58 2.89
N GLU A 71 -2.37 7.08 3.93
CA GLU A 71 -1.95 8.48 3.98
C GLU A 71 -1.00 8.85 2.85
N CYS A 72 -0.03 7.99 2.55
CA CYS A 72 0.93 8.24 1.48
C CYS A 72 0.26 8.21 0.10
N ARG A 73 -0.67 7.28 -0.11
CA ARG A 73 -1.43 7.19 -1.37
C ARG A 73 -2.32 8.41 -1.57
N GLU A 74 -2.99 8.88 -0.51
CA GLU A 74 -3.84 10.08 -0.57
C GLU A 74 -3.01 11.32 -0.89
N HIS A 75 -1.85 11.47 -0.27
CA HIS A 75 -0.94 12.57 -0.55
C HIS A 75 -0.54 12.59 -2.03
N GLN A 76 -0.17 11.44 -2.56
CA GLN A 76 0.28 11.33 -3.95
C GLN A 76 -0.86 11.65 -4.92
N ARG A 77 -2.07 11.16 -4.63
CA ARG A 77 -3.25 11.44 -5.45
C ARG A 77 -3.56 12.93 -5.49
N THR A 78 -3.54 13.59 -4.34
CA THR A 78 -3.77 15.04 -4.23
C THR A 78 -2.71 15.82 -5.01
N ARG A 79 -1.45 15.42 -4.88
CA ARG A 79 -0.35 16.07 -5.59
C ARG A 79 -0.51 15.94 -7.10
N MET A 80 -0.86 14.77 -7.60
CA MET A 80 -1.09 14.54 -9.03
C MET A 80 -2.28 15.35 -9.55
N ALA A 81 -3.34 15.46 -8.75
CA ALA A 81 -4.51 16.25 -9.12
C ALA A 81 -4.19 17.74 -9.25
N ARG A 82 -3.31 18.26 -8.38
CA ARG A 82 -2.88 19.67 -8.43
C ARG A 82 -2.03 20.00 -9.65
N ASN A 83 -1.31 19.02 -10.19
CA ASN A 83 -0.39 19.21 -11.30
C ASN A 83 -1.07 19.05 -12.69
N ARG A 84 -2.35 18.87 -12.72
CA ARG A 84 -3.10 18.78 -13.98
C ARG A 84 -3.52 20.16 -14.50
#